data_5119921ddc393cc2d29b2a803ba4bbf3
#
_entry.id   5119921ddc393cc2d29b2a803ba4bbf3
#
_cell.length_a   1.000
_cell.length_b   1.000
_cell.length_c   1.000
_cell.angle_alpha   90.00
_cell.angle_beta   90.00
_cell.angle_gamma   90.00
#
_symmetry.space_group_name_H-M   'P 1'
#
loop_
_entity.id
_entity.type
_entity.pdbx_description
1 polymer ?
#
loop_
_entity_poly.entity_id
_entity_poly.type
_entity_poly.pdbx_seq_one_letter_code
_entity_poly.pdbx_strand_id
1 'polypeptide(L)'
;MPRLNGEVSYLLKKHARLFSTLNEGSEVLDLACGSGRNGLSLIESDMNVTFVDNSESALAEVFTKIQGKNRDRHQCLRIDLEDGKFSLFDTRRFDVILVFKYLHRPLFPRIKSALSKGGLIFYETFTAEQKKFGRPKNPNYLLRDNELLENFGDWEIIDYFQGIKLNPHRAIASLVARKP
;
A
#
# COMPACT_ATOMS: atom_id res chain seq x y z
N MET A 1 -19.88 10.06 -13.31
CA MET A 1 -19.83 8.91 -12.37
C MET A 1 -19.13 9.39 -11.11
N PRO A 2 -19.71 9.25 -9.91
CA PRO A 2 -19.06 9.70 -8.70
C PRO A 2 -17.76 8.90 -8.51
N ARG A 3 -16.65 9.61 -8.37
CA ARG A 3 -15.39 9.03 -7.93
C ARG A 3 -15.65 8.42 -6.55
N LEU A 4 -15.36 7.14 -6.37
CA LEU A 4 -15.33 6.48 -5.06
C LEU A 4 -14.12 7.03 -4.27
N ASN A 5 -14.17 8.32 -3.98
CA ASN A 5 -13.19 9.02 -3.15
C ASN A 5 -13.62 8.82 -1.69
N GLY A 6 -12.88 8.01 -0.96
CA GLY A 6 -12.87 8.11 0.48
C GLY A 6 -13.00 6.82 1.29
N GLU A 7 -13.42 5.68 0.75
CA GLU A 7 -13.49 4.47 1.58
C GLU A 7 -12.16 3.71 1.66
N VAL A 8 -11.80 3.35 2.89
CA VAL A 8 -10.69 2.43 3.20
C VAL A 8 -10.84 1.13 2.41
N SER A 9 -9.74 0.59 1.92
CA SER A 9 -9.75 -0.67 1.17
C SER A 9 -10.41 -1.80 1.98
N TYR A 10 -11.23 -2.61 1.28
CA TYR A 10 -11.82 -3.81 1.88
C TYR A 10 -10.75 -4.74 2.48
N LEU A 11 -9.59 -4.85 1.85
CA LEU A 11 -8.48 -5.67 2.34
C LEU A 11 -8.02 -5.23 3.73
N LEU A 12 -7.89 -3.93 3.99
CA LEU A 12 -7.55 -3.40 5.31
C LEU A 12 -8.68 -3.64 6.32
N LYS A 13 -9.94 -3.40 5.93
CA LYS A 13 -11.10 -3.64 6.80
C LYS A 13 -11.20 -5.12 7.20
N LYS A 14 -11.02 -6.04 6.23
CA LYS A 14 -11.05 -7.50 6.45
C LYS A 14 -10.02 -7.95 7.48
N HIS A 15 -8.84 -7.35 7.45
CA HIS A 15 -7.70 -7.73 8.28
C HIS A 15 -7.37 -6.72 9.39
N ALA A 16 -8.34 -5.88 9.78
CA ALA A 16 -8.14 -4.85 10.80
C ALA A 16 -7.55 -5.37 12.13
N ARG A 17 -7.88 -6.61 12.50
CA ARG A 17 -7.33 -7.26 13.71
C ARG A 17 -5.81 -7.45 13.69
N LEU A 18 -5.17 -7.51 12.54
CA LEU A 18 -3.72 -7.63 12.47
C LEU A 18 -3.02 -6.37 13.03
N PHE A 19 -3.65 -5.20 12.88
CA PHE A 19 -3.10 -3.95 13.40
C PHE A 19 -3.12 -3.90 14.95
N SER A 20 -4.08 -4.56 15.59
CA SER A 20 -4.14 -4.63 17.07
C SER A 20 -3.06 -5.53 17.67
N THR A 21 -2.32 -6.28 16.86
CA THR A 21 -1.17 -7.08 17.31
C THR A 21 0.16 -6.34 17.19
N LEU A 22 0.15 -5.13 16.65
CA LEU A 22 1.33 -4.29 16.50
C LEU A 22 1.59 -3.48 17.79
N ASN A 23 2.85 -3.12 18.00
CA ASN A 23 3.24 -2.32 19.14
C ASN A 23 2.87 -0.84 18.94
N GLU A 24 2.74 -0.10 20.04
CA GLU A 24 2.71 1.36 19.98
C GLU A 24 3.97 1.89 19.29
N GLY A 25 3.79 2.89 18.42
CA GLY A 25 4.87 3.46 17.63
C GLY A 25 5.32 2.64 16.42
N SER A 26 4.62 1.54 16.09
CA SER A 26 4.92 0.76 14.88
C SER A 26 4.92 1.65 13.63
N GLU A 27 5.94 1.46 12.78
CA GLU A 27 6.16 2.25 11.58
C GLU A 27 5.35 1.70 10.39
N VAL A 28 4.49 2.53 9.82
CA VAL A 28 3.64 2.21 8.67
C VAL A 28 4.06 3.06 7.47
N LEU A 29 4.25 2.42 6.32
CA LEU A 29 4.45 3.10 5.04
C LEU A 29 3.20 2.95 4.17
N ASP A 30 2.56 4.06 3.79
CA ASP A 30 1.53 4.10 2.74
C ASP A 30 2.21 4.54 1.43
N LEU A 31 2.55 3.56 0.60
CA LEU A 31 3.36 3.71 -0.61
C LEU A 31 2.46 4.05 -1.81
N ALA A 32 2.79 5.13 -2.55
CA ALA A 32 1.94 5.71 -3.58
C ALA A 32 0.53 5.99 -3.04
N CYS A 33 0.49 6.72 -1.92
CA CYS A 33 -0.68 6.86 -1.07
C CYS A 33 -1.83 7.65 -1.71
N GLY A 34 -1.56 8.45 -2.77
CA GLY A 34 -2.51 9.41 -3.30
C GLY A 34 -3.00 10.34 -2.19
N SER A 35 -4.31 10.55 -2.07
CA SER A 35 -4.92 11.33 -0.98
C SER A 35 -4.99 10.59 0.37
N GLY A 36 -4.22 9.50 0.54
CA GLY A 36 -3.95 8.84 1.80
C GLY A 36 -5.08 8.01 2.40
N ARG A 37 -6.12 7.64 1.64
CA ARG A 37 -7.34 7.00 2.16
C ARG A 37 -7.09 5.77 3.05
N ASN A 38 -6.03 5.00 2.78
CA ASN A 38 -5.70 3.80 3.52
C ASN A 38 -4.86 4.13 4.77
N GLY A 39 -3.76 4.85 4.64
CA GLY A 39 -2.93 5.26 5.77
C GLY A 39 -3.67 6.17 6.75
N LEU A 40 -4.55 7.05 6.27
CA LEU A 40 -5.38 7.91 7.11
C LEU A 40 -6.34 7.13 8.03
N SER A 41 -6.69 5.89 7.69
CA SER A 41 -7.49 5.05 8.59
C SER A 41 -6.72 4.54 9.81
N LEU A 42 -5.40 4.70 9.82
CA LEU A 42 -4.51 4.23 10.87
C LEU A 42 -3.97 5.36 11.76
N ILE A 43 -4.22 6.64 11.42
CA ILE A 43 -3.65 7.79 12.18
C ILE A 43 -4.26 7.97 13.58
N GLU A 44 -5.41 7.36 13.85
CA GLU A 44 -6.03 7.39 15.18
C GLU A 44 -5.56 6.23 16.07
N SER A 45 -4.81 5.28 15.50
CA SER A 45 -4.10 4.25 16.25
C SER A 45 -2.72 4.78 16.66
N ASP A 46 -2.11 4.13 17.64
CA ASP A 46 -0.79 4.54 18.17
C ASP A 46 0.38 4.18 17.24
N MET A 47 0.20 4.34 15.93
CA MET A 47 1.19 4.04 14.89
C MET A 47 1.77 5.32 14.29
N ASN A 48 2.98 5.22 13.77
CA ASN A 48 3.64 6.27 13.00
C ASN A 48 3.40 6.03 11.51
N VAL A 49 2.71 6.91 10.80
CA VAL A 49 2.38 6.71 9.39
C VAL A 49 3.20 7.64 8.50
N THR A 50 3.95 7.05 7.57
CA THR A 50 4.66 7.77 6.52
C THR A 50 3.89 7.62 5.20
N PHE A 51 3.41 8.74 4.68
CA PHE A 51 2.71 8.85 3.41
C PHE A 51 3.70 9.22 2.32
N VAL A 52 3.77 8.45 1.25
CA VAL A 52 4.68 8.70 0.12
C VAL A 52 3.90 8.76 -1.19
N ASP A 53 4.04 9.86 -1.92
CA ASP A 53 3.49 10.03 -3.27
C ASP A 53 4.35 11.05 -4.04
N ASN A 54 4.24 11.10 -5.37
CA ASN A 54 4.86 12.15 -6.18
C ASN A 54 3.95 13.37 -6.37
N SER A 55 2.65 13.24 -6.10
CA SER A 55 1.65 14.30 -6.22
C SER A 55 1.65 15.21 -5.00
N GLU A 56 2.14 16.42 -5.18
CA GLU A 56 2.14 17.44 -4.14
C GLU A 56 0.72 17.79 -3.67
N SER A 57 -0.24 17.88 -4.59
CA SER A 57 -1.64 18.17 -4.25
C SER A 57 -2.29 17.07 -3.43
N ALA A 58 -1.99 15.80 -3.73
CA ALA A 58 -2.50 14.67 -2.98
C ALA A 58 -1.92 14.66 -1.54
N LEU A 59 -0.61 14.90 -1.41
CA LEU A 59 0.03 15.00 -0.10
C LEU A 59 -0.46 16.21 0.71
N ALA A 60 -0.79 17.33 0.08
CA ALA A 60 -1.39 18.48 0.77
C ALA A 60 -2.76 18.14 1.36
N GLU A 61 -3.57 17.31 0.66
CA GLU A 61 -4.84 16.80 1.22
C GLU A 61 -4.58 15.90 2.45
N VAL A 62 -3.58 15.01 2.39
CA VAL A 62 -3.18 14.18 3.53
C VAL A 62 -2.75 15.06 4.70
N PHE A 63 -1.84 16.00 4.43
CA PHE A 63 -1.30 16.91 5.44
C PHE A 63 -2.41 17.68 6.18
N THR A 64 -3.41 18.16 5.46
CA THR A 64 -4.56 18.84 6.06
C THR A 64 -5.35 17.93 7.00
N LYS A 65 -5.50 16.65 6.63
CA LYS A 65 -6.28 15.68 7.42
C LYS A 65 -5.56 15.18 8.68
N ILE A 66 -4.23 15.16 8.68
CA ILE A 66 -3.43 14.77 9.87
C ILE A 66 -3.20 15.92 10.86
N GLN A 67 -3.57 17.15 10.51
CA GLN A 67 -3.43 18.30 11.43
C GLN A 67 -4.28 18.11 12.67
N GLY A 68 -3.66 18.31 13.86
CA GLY A 68 -4.33 18.15 15.16
C GLY A 68 -4.48 16.69 15.65
N LYS A 69 -4.04 15.69 14.88
CA LYS A 69 -4.12 14.26 15.22
C LYS A 69 -2.74 13.64 15.41
N ASN A 70 -2.08 13.91 16.54
CA ASN A 70 -0.72 13.38 16.81
C ASN A 70 0.24 13.63 15.65
N ARG A 71 0.23 14.85 15.10
CA ARG A 71 0.91 15.23 13.86
C ARG A 71 2.38 14.81 13.83
N ASP A 72 3.06 14.85 14.97
CA ASP A 72 4.49 14.53 15.07
C ASP A 72 4.78 13.04 14.81
N ARG A 73 3.76 12.19 14.81
CA ARG A 73 3.85 10.77 14.49
C ARG A 73 3.66 10.48 13.00
N HIS A 74 3.30 11.48 12.18
CA HIS A 74 2.96 11.25 10.76
C HIS A 74 3.80 12.14 9.85
N GLN A 75 4.24 11.59 8.73
CA GLN A 75 5.07 12.28 7.75
C GLN A 75 4.47 12.18 6.35
N CYS A 76 4.54 13.27 5.59
CA CYS A 76 4.25 13.30 4.16
C CYS A 76 5.55 13.54 3.40
N LEU A 77 5.95 12.61 2.56
CA LEU A 77 7.19 12.68 1.78
C LEU A 77 6.85 12.67 0.29
N ARG A 78 7.23 13.74 -0.41
CA ARG A 78 7.13 13.80 -1.86
C ARG A 78 8.32 13.08 -2.47
N ILE A 79 8.07 11.89 -3.03
CA ILE A 79 9.09 11.05 -3.64
C ILE A 79 8.54 10.53 -4.97
N ASP A 80 9.34 10.66 -6.03
CA ASP A 80 9.11 9.93 -7.27
C ASP A 80 9.68 8.51 -7.09
N LEU A 81 8.79 7.53 -7.00
CA LEU A 81 9.15 6.13 -6.78
C LEU A 81 9.72 5.45 -8.03
N GLU A 82 9.69 6.13 -9.18
CA GLU A 82 10.15 5.62 -10.48
C GLU A 82 11.47 6.27 -10.94
N ASP A 83 12.06 7.19 -10.15
CA ASP A 83 13.32 7.89 -10.49
C ASP A 83 14.60 7.05 -10.21
N GLY A 84 14.44 5.83 -9.71
CA GLY A 84 15.55 4.93 -9.37
C GLY A 84 16.27 5.24 -8.06
N LYS A 85 15.83 6.26 -7.30
CA LYS A 85 16.40 6.61 -6.00
C LYS A 85 15.59 5.97 -4.88
N PHE A 86 16.19 5.03 -4.18
CA PHE A 86 15.50 4.21 -3.18
C PHE A 86 15.97 4.49 -1.74
N SER A 87 16.49 5.68 -1.45
CA SER A 87 17.07 6.05 -0.14
C SER A 87 16.12 5.81 1.04
N LEU A 88 14.81 6.01 0.86
CA LEU A 88 13.81 5.72 1.88
C LEU A 88 13.89 4.26 2.35
N PHE A 89 14.00 3.33 1.41
CA PHE A 89 14.03 1.89 1.70
C PHE A 89 15.38 1.40 2.24
N ASP A 90 16.46 2.13 1.93
CA ASP A 90 17.80 1.79 2.40
C ASP A 90 18.00 2.22 3.86
N THR A 91 17.39 3.33 4.27
CA THR A 91 17.61 3.99 5.57
C THR A 91 16.54 3.71 6.62
N ARG A 92 15.33 3.28 6.21
CA ARG A 92 14.20 3.06 7.13
C ARG A 92 13.72 1.62 7.11
N ARG A 93 13.09 1.24 8.23
CA ARG A 93 12.37 -0.05 8.37
C ARG A 93 10.93 0.24 8.76
N PHE A 94 10.04 -0.60 8.26
CA PHE A 94 8.60 -0.47 8.49
C PHE A 94 8.04 -1.80 9.01
N ASP A 95 7.10 -1.70 9.93
CA ASP A 95 6.38 -2.86 10.45
C ASP A 95 5.18 -3.21 9.58
N VAL A 96 4.67 -2.21 8.84
CA VAL A 96 3.63 -2.41 7.85
C VAL A 96 3.95 -1.60 6.59
N ILE A 97 3.77 -2.23 5.42
CA ILE A 97 3.81 -1.53 4.13
C ILE A 97 2.47 -1.74 3.42
N LEU A 98 1.85 -0.64 3.01
CA LEU A 98 0.60 -0.60 2.25
C LEU A 98 0.91 -0.22 0.80
N VAL A 99 0.43 -1.01 -0.17
CA VAL A 99 0.56 -0.72 -1.61
C VAL A 99 -0.79 -0.95 -2.27
N PHE A 100 -1.45 0.11 -2.72
CA PHE A 100 -2.77 0.02 -3.32
C PHE A 100 -2.85 0.72 -4.67
N LYS A 101 -3.28 -0.02 -5.71
CA LYS A 101 -3.45 0.47 -7.08
C LYS A 101 -2.16 1.04 -7.69
N TYR A 102 -1.03 0.53 -7.27
CA TYR A 102 0.28 0.92 -7.74
C TYR A 102 1.13 -0.30 -8.07
N LEU A 103 1.94 -0.24 -9.11
CA LEU A 103 2.89 -1.26 -9.51
C LEU A 103 4.11 -0.61 -10.15
N HIS A 104 5.25 -0.78 -9.52
CA HIS A 104 6.58 -0.52 -10.07
C HIS A 104 7.50 -1.66 -9.66
N ARG A 105 7.81 -2.55 -10.59
CA ARG A 105 8.50 -3.82 -10.32
C ARG A 105 9.86 -3.68 -9.62
N PRO A 106 10.70 -2.66 -9.94
CA PRO A 106 11.95 -2.42 -9.22
C PRO A 106 11.80 -2.20 -7.72
N LEU A 107 10.58 -1.90 -7.23
CA LEU A 107 10.32 -1.74 -5.79
C LEU A 107 10.10 -3.06 -5.06
N PHE A 108 9.81 -4.17 -5.70
CA PHE A 108 9.59 -5.44 -4.99
C PHE A 108 10.77 -5.80 -4.05
N PRO A 109 12.04 -5.85 -4.51
CA PRO A 109 13.16 -6.14 -3.62
C PRO A 109 13.35 -5.06 -2.54
N ARG A 110 13.04 -3.80 -2.84
CA ARG A 110 13.14 -2.69 -1.88
C ARG A 110 12.10 -2.79 -0.77
N ILE A 111 10.86 -3.08 -1.14
CA ILE A 111 9.76 -3.35 -0.18
C ILE A 111 10.15 -4.53 0.71
N LYS A 112 10.64 -5.65 0.13
CA LYS A 112 11.07 -6.82 0.90
C LYS A 112 12.19 -6.47 1.88
N SER A 113 13.15 -5.65 1.49
CA SER A 113 14.26 -5.26 2.39
C SER A 113 13.81 -4.29 3.48
N ALA A 114 12.95 -3.32 3.16
CA ALA A 114 12.51 -2.29 4.10
C ALA A 114 11.48 -2.77 5.12
N LEU A 115 10.77 -3.87 4.85
CA LEU A 115 9.86 -4.46 5.83
C LEU A 115 10.64 -5.15 6.94
N SER A 116 10.30 -4.86 8.20
CA SER A 116 10.87 -5.49 9.39
C SER A 116 10.57 -7.00 9.40
N LYS A 117 11.38 -7.78 10.10
CA LYS A 117 11.06 -9.18 10.40
C LYS A 117 9.76 -9.26 11.21
N GLY A 118 8.85 -10.16 10.84
CA GLY A 118 7.51 -10.23 11.42
C GLY A 118 6.54 -9.15 10.90
N GLY A 119 7.02 -8.21 10.08
CA GLY A 119 6.20 -7.12 9.52
C GLY A 119 5.20 -7.60 8.47
N LEU A 120 4.21 -6.77 8.21
CA LEU A 120 3.06 -7.07 7.35
C LEU A 120 3.11 -6.28 6.05
N ILE A 121 2.85 -6.94 4.92
CA ILE A 121 2.56 -6.28 3.65
C ILE A 121 1.08 -6.43 3.31
N PHE A 122 0.47 -5.33 2.86
CA PHE A 122 -0.83 -5.30 2.22
C PHE A 122 -0.64 -4.79 0.79
N TYR A 123 -0.83 -5.64 -0.18
CA TYR A 123 -0.67 -5.29 -1.58
C TYR A 123 -1.96 -5.59 -2.35
N GLU A 124 -2.54 -4.60 -3.02
CA GLU A 124 -3.67 -4.79 -3.94
C GLU A 124 -3.48 -3.91 -5.18
N THR A 125 -3.40 -4.52 -6.37
CA THR A 125 -3.38 -3.76 -7.62
C THR A 125 -3.99 -4.56 -8.78
N PHE A 126 -4.02 -3.96 -9.96
CA PHE A 126 -4.70 -4.51 -11.13
C PHE A 126 -3.86 -5.61 -11.81
N THR A 127 -4.55 -6.62 -12.34
CA THR A 127 -3.96 -7.67 -13.18
C THR A 127 -4.12 -7.39 -14.68
N ALA A 128 -3.46 -8.18 -15.51
CA ALA A 128 -3.51 -8.04 -16.97
C ALA A 128 -4.93 -8.07 -17.54
N GLU A 129 -5.86 -8.77 -16.88
CA GLU A 129 -7.27 -8.84 -17.28
C GLU A 129 -8.03 -7.52 -17.10
N GLN A 130 -7.51 -6.57 -16.31
CA GLN A 130 -8.11 -5.25 -16.13
C GLN A 130 -8.36 -4.51 -17.45
N LYS A 131 -7.58 -4.77 -18.48
CA LYS A 131 -7.76 -4.20 -19.83
C LYS A 131 -9.18 -4.39 -20.38
N LYS A 132 -9.88 -5.46 -19.96
CA LYS A 132 -11.25 -5.79 -20.35
C LYS A 132 -12.28 -4.86 -19.68
N PHE A 133 -11.93 -4.27 -18.52
CA PHE A 133 -12.85 -3.49 -17.69
C PHE A 133 -12.54 -1.99 -17.65
N GLY A 134 -11.40 -1.56 -18.22
CA GLY A 134 -11.04 -0.14 -18.26
C GLY A 134 -9.55 0.12 -18.05
N ARG A 135 -9.26 1.23 -17.39
CA ARG A 135 -7.85 1.61 -17.07
C ARG A 135 -7.39 0.96 -15.76
N PRO A 136 -6.08 0.74 -15.56
CA PRO A 136 -5.00 0.95 -16.52
C PRO A 136 -5.00 -0.10 -17.64
N LYS A 137 -4.42 0.28 -18.81
CA LYS A 137 -4.24 -0.63 -19.97
C LYS A 137 -2.77 -0.95 -20.25
N ASN A 138 -1.85 -0.10 -19.74
CA ASN A 138 -0.42 -0.29 -19.93
C ASN A 138 0.06 -1.54 -19.15
N PRO A 139 0.70 -2.52 -19.80
CA PRO A 139 1.19 -3.74 -19.15
C PRO A 139 2.13 -3.50 -17.98
N ASN A 140 2.87 -2.40 -18.00
CA ASN A 140 3.81 -2.05 -16.92
C ASN A 140 3.11 -1.79 -15.58
N TYR A 141 1.81 -1.43 -15.61
CA TYR A 141 0.99 -1.17 -14.43
C TYR A 141 0.02 -2.32 -14.10
N LEU A 142 0.21 -3.47 -14.75
CA LEU A 142 -0.66 -4.63 -14.61
C LEU A 142 0.17 -5.85 -14.18
N LEU A 143 -0.23 -6.49 -13.10
CA LEU A 143 0.39 -7.73 -12.64
C LEU A 143 0.16 -8.85 -13.66
N ARG A 144 1.18 -9.68 -13.82
CA ARG A 144 1.07 -11.00 -14.45
C ARG A 144 0.35 -11.95 -13.50
N ASP A 145 -0.06 -13.09 -14.02
CA ASP A 145 -0.65 -14.15 -13.20
C ASP A 145 0.33 -14.59 -12.11
N ASN A 146 -0.17 -14.68 -10.88
CA ASN A 146 0.56 -15.08 -9.69
C ASN A 146 1.79 -14.21 -9.33
N GLU A 147 1.99 -13.04 -9.94
CA GLU A 147 3.19 -12.23 -9.74
C GLU A 147 3.40 -11.80 -8.28
N LEU A 148 2.32 -11.59 -7.50
CA LEU A 148 2.47 -11.33 -6.06
C LEU A 148 2.98 -12.57 -5.31
N LEU A 149 2.53 -13.77 -5.65
CA LEU A 149 3.05 -15.00 -5.06
C LEU A 149 4.48 -15.30 -5.51
N GLU A 150 4.86 -14.99 -6.75
CA GLU A 150 6.25 -15.09 -7.21
C GLU A 150 7.20 -14.22 -6.36
N ASN A 151 6.74 -13.05 -5.92
CA ASN A 151 7.56 -12.12 -5.15
C ASN A 151 7.52 -12.36 -3.64
N PHE A 152 6.40 -12.81 -3.08
CA PHE A 152 6.19 -12.90 -1.63
C PHE A 152 5.78 -14.30 -1.15
N GLY A 153 5.74 -15.31 -2.02
CA GLY A 153 5.30 -16.65 -1.66
C GLY A 153 6.23 -17.40 -0.70
N ASP A 154 7.45 -16.90 -0.48
CA ASP A 154 8.39 -17.36 0.55
C ASP A 154 8.05 -16.84 1.96
N TRP A 155 7.00 -16.00 2.09
CA TRP A 155 6.52 -15.46 3.35
C TRP A 155 5.28 -16.22 3.85
N GLU A 156 4.87 -15.96 5.11
CA GLU A 156 3.58 -16.45 5.62
C GLU A 156 2.44 -15.74 4.89
N ILE A 157 1.76 -16.42 3.97
CA ILE A 157 0.61 -15.89 3.25
C ILE A 157 -0.63 -15.95 4.15
N ILE A 158 -1.12 -14.79 4.57
CA ILE A 158 -2.32 -14.67 5.42
C ILE A 158 -3.58 -14.63 4.57
N ASP A 159 -3.52 -13.92 3.43
CA ASP A 159 -4.63 -13.81 2.48
C ASP A 159 -4.10 -13.61 1.07
N TYR A 160 -4.71 -14.26 0.11
CA TYR A 160 -4.42 -14.05 -1.31
C TYR A 160 -5.68 -14.18 -2.13
N PHE A 161 -5.85 -13.28 -3.08
CA PHE A 161 -6.91 -13.33 -4.08
C PHE A 161 -6.36 -12.84 -5.41
N GLN A 162 -6.67 -13.54 -6.50
CA GLN A 162 -6.52 -13.05 -7.85
C GLN A 162 -7.76 -13.38 -8.64
N GLY A 163 -8.37 -12.38 -9.29
CA GLY A 163 -9.58 -12.57 -10.05
C GLY A 163 -10.37 -11.30 -10.29
N ILE A 164 -11.62 -11.48 -10.70
CA ILE A 164 -12.53 -10.39 -11.03
C ILE A 164 -13.41 -10.08 -9.82
N LYS A 165 -13.42 -8.82 -9.38
CA LYS A 165 -14.43 -8.28 -8.46
C LYS A 165 -15.55 -7.63 -9.27
N LEU A 166 -16.81 -7.84 -8.83
CA LEU A 166 -17.97 -7.48 -9.64
C LEU A 166 -18.46 -6.05 -9.42
N ASN A 167 -18.27 -5.46 -8.24
CA ASN A 167 -18.83 -4.15 -7.89
C ASN A 167 -17.74 -3.19 -7.38
N PRO A 168 -17.15 -2.33 -8.22
CA PRO A 168 -17.23 -2.29 -9.68
C PRO A 168 -16.45 -3.44 -10.33
N HIS A 169 -16.78 -3.77 -11.59
CA HIS A 169 -16.02 -4.77 -12.35
C HIS A 169 -14.56 -4.36 -12.48
N ARG A 170 -13.67 -5.16 -11.93
CA ARG A 170 -12.22 -4.95 -11.98
C ARG A 170 -11.48 -6.26 -11.78
N ALA A 171 -10.39 -6.43 -12.49
CA ALA A 171 -9.49 -7.56 -12.31
C ALA A 171 -8.31 -7.14 -11.44
N ILE A 172 -8.15 -7.78 -10.30
CA ILE A 172 -7.11 -7.45 -9.31
C ILE A 172 -6.42 -8.70 -8.78
N ALA A 173 -5.23 -8.52 -8.25
CA ALA A 173 -4.66 -9.41 -7.26
C ALA A 173 -4.45 -8.65 -5.95
N SER A 174 -4.67 -9.34 -4.83
CA SER A 174 -4.42 -8.83 -3.50
C SER A 174 -3.71 -9.87 -2.64
N LEU A 175 -2.83 -9.39 -1.76
CA LEU A 175 -2.04 -10.23 -0.88
C LEU A 175 -1.89 -9.54 0.47
N VAL A 176 -2.04 -10.32 1.55
CA VAL A 176 -1.57 -9.98 2.88
C VAL A 176 -0.58 -11.06 3.28
N ALA A 177 0.64 -10.66 3.62
CA ALA A 177 1.67 -11.60 4.02
C ALA A 177 2.51 -11.04 5.18
N ARG A 178 3.09 -11.94 5.97
CA ARG A 178 4.02 -11.63 7.05
C ARG A 178 5.42 -12.07 6.66
N LYS A 179 6.38 -11.17 6.80
CA LYS A 179 7.79 -11.48 6.57
C LYS A 179 8.32 -12.38 7.68
N PRO A 180 9.03 -13.48 7.37
CA PRO A 180 9.63 -14.38 8.36
C PRO A 180 10.73 -13.74 9.19
#